data_30e3841dd8b7edfbe80c8e358f50fc7b
#
_entry.id   30e3841dd8b7edfbe80c8e358f50fc7b
#
_cell.length_a   1.000
_cell.length_b   1.000
_cell.length_c   1.000
_cell.angle_alpha   90.00
_cell.angle_beta   90.00
_cell.angle_gamma   90.00
#
_symmetry.space_group_name_H-M   'P 1'
#
loop_
_entity.id
_entity.type
_entity.pdbx_description
1 polymer ?
#
loop_
_entity_poly.entity_id
_entity_poly.type
_entity_poly.pdbx_seq_one_letter_code
_entity_poly.pdbx_strand_id
1 'polypeptide(L)'
;GIGWENKERKSFISRGPTDAVFALALIHHLAISNNLPFNKIGSFLSKLCNILVIEFVPKSDSQVQRLLSTRLDVYENYSQENFENVFSEYFELVDDFSINDSERKIYIMKNKTQIFSK
;
A
#
# COMPACT_ATOMS: atom_id res chain seq x y z
N GLY A 1 15.69 2.65 -1.30
CA GLY A 1 16.14 2.55 -2.54
C GLY A 1 16.04 1.15 -2.66
N ILE A 2 15.85 0.98 -3.19
CA ILE A 2 15.45 -0.26 -3.20
C ILE A 2 15.77 -0.82 -4.53
N GLY A 3 16.58 -1.83 -4.54
CA GLY A 3 17.02 -2.45 -5.75
C GLY A 3 15.86 -2.89 -6.62
N TRP A 4 14.80 -3.38 -6.00
CA TRP A 4 13.68 -3.84 -6.77
C TRP A 4 12.99 -2.70 -7.49
N GLU A 5 13.05 -1.50 -6.94
CA GLU A 5 12.45 -0.36 -7.63
C GLU A 5 13.11 -0.10 -8.96
N ASN A 6 14.40 -0.27 -9.00
CA ASN A 6 15.10 0.01 -10.23
C ASN A 6 14.90 -1.07 -11.26
N LYS A 7 14.88 -2.30 -10.83
CA LYS A 7 14.77 -3.40 -11.77
C LYS A 7 13.36 -3.91 -11.93
N GLU A 8 12.71 -4.18 -10.80
CA GLU A 8 11.41 -4.83 -10.87
C GLU A 8 10.30 -3.87 -11.20
N ARG A 9 10.37 -2.66 -10.68
CA ARG A 9 9.37 -1.68 -11.02
C ARG A 9 9.43 -1.34 -12.49
N LYS A 10 10.62 -1.21 -13.01
CA LYS A 10 10.78 -0.96 -14.43
C LYS A 10 10.23 -2.11 -15.25
N SER A 11 10.43 -3.33 -14.76
CA SER A 11 9.89 -4.49 -15.43
C SER A 11 8.36 -4.46 -15.45
N PHE A 12 7.75 -4.10 -14.33
CA PHE A 12 6.30 -3.98 -14.31
C PHE A 12 5.80 -2.98 -15.31
N ILE A 13 6.44 -1.82 -15.36
CA ILE A 13 5.99 -0.75 -16.25
C ILE A 13 6.16 -1.15 -17.71
N SER A 14 7.28 -1.75 -18.04
CA SER A 14 7.54 -2.08 -19.42
C SER A 14 6.67 -3.23 -19.91
N ARG A 15 6.25 -4.11 -19.00
CA ARG A 15 5.40 -5.23 -19.36
C ARG A 15 3.92 -4.90 -19.28
N GLY A 16 3.61 -3.80 -18.61
CA GLY A 16 2.23 -3.49 -18.31
C GLY A 16 1.81 -4.08 -16.98
N PRO A 17 0.52 -4.06 -16.71
CA PRO A 17 0.02 -4.52 -15.42
C PRO A 17 0.27 -5.99 -15.17
N THR A 18 0.31 -6.36 -13.90
CA THR A 18 0.53 -7.74 -13.50
C THR A 18 -0.69 -8.23 -12.72
N ASP A 19 -0.78 -9.56 -12.53
CA ASP A 19 -1.90 -10.12 -11.79
C ASP A 19 -1.86 -9.76 -10.32
N ALA A 20 -0.69 -9.78 -9.71
CA ALA A 20 -0.59 -9.56 -8.29
C ALA A 20 0.61 -8.69 -7.95
N VAL A 21 0.43 -7.84 -6.93
CA VAL A 21 1.50 -7.02 -6.39
C VAL A 21 1.52 -7.24 -4.89
N PHE A 22 2.73 -7.42 -4.34
CA PHE A 22 2.93 -7.53 -2.91
C PHE A 22 3.57 -6.25 -2.41
N ALA A 23 2.83 -5.52 -1.58
CA ALA A 23 3.31 -4.25 -1.02
C ALA A 23 3.46 -4.39 0.48
N LEU A 24 4.51 -5.08 0.89
CA LEU A 24 4.75 -5.34 2.30
C LEU A 24 5.73 -4.32 2.85
N ALA A 25 5.45 -3.82 4.05
CA ALA A 25 6.30 -2.83 4.72
C ALA A 25 6.59 -1.62 3.82
N LEU A 26 5.59 -1.19 3.05
CA LEU A 26 5.80 -0.14 2.07
C LEU A 26 4.92 1.07 2.26
N ILE A 27 3.68 0.88 2.73
CA ILE A 27 2.69 1.96 2.69
C ILE A 27 3.11 3.17 3.53
N HIS A 28 3.78 2.92 4.66
CA HIS A 28 4.18 4.04 5.51
C HIS A 28 5.29 4.87 4.85
N HIS A 29 6.12 4.23 4.04
CA HIS A 29 7.13 4.99 3.30
C HIS A 29 6.49 5.85 2.23
N LEU A 30 5.50 5.33 1.54
CA LEU A 30 4.83 6.09 0.50
C LEU A 30 4.03 7.25 1.08
N ALA A 31 3.29 6.97 2.15
CA ALA A 31 2.40 7.98 2.70
C ALA A 31 3.16 9.03 3.49
N ILE A 32 4.16 8.63 4.25
CA ILE A 32 4.85 9.55 5.15
C ILE A 32 6.14 10.07 4.53
N SER A 33 7.04 9.18 4.14
CA SER A 33 8.31 9.64 3.57
C SER A 33 8.11 10.37 2.25
N ASN A 34 7.23 9.88 1.41
CA ASN A 34 6.99 10.48 0.09
C ASN A 34 5.77 11.39 0.08
N ASN A 35 5.08 11.49 1.21
CA ASN A 35 3.97 12.42 1.38
C ASN A 35 2.86 12.20 0.36
N LEU A 36 2.54 10.95 0.07
CA LEU A 36 1.49 10.61 -0.86
C LEU A 36 0.20 10.27 -0.11
N PRO A 37 -0.92 10.88 -0.47
CA PRO A 37 -2.19 10.50 0.14
C PRO A 37 -2.63 9.11 -0.33
N PHE A 38 -3.46 8.47 0.49
CA PHE A 38 -3.89 7.10 0.20
C PHE A 38 -4.59 6.99 -1.15
N ASN A 39 -5.35 8.01 -1.54
CA ASN A 39 -6.07 7.92 -2.81
C ASN A 39 -5.11 7.87 -3.99
N LYS A 40 -3.98 8.53 -3.89
CA LYS A 40 -2.99 8.45 -4.97
C LYS A 40 -2.30 7.11 -4.98
N ILE A 41 -2.01 6.59 -3.79
CA ILE A 41 -1.38 5.27 -3.69
C ILE A 41 -2.34 4.21 -4.23
N GLY A 42 -3.60 4.25 -3.79
CA GLY A 42 -4.58 3.28 -4.24
C GLY A 42 -4.82 3.35 -5.73
N SER A 43 -4.93 4.56 -6.26
CA SER A 43 -5.13 4.73 -7.70
C SER A 43 -3.95 4.16 -8.47
N PHE A 44 -2.75 4.45 -8.04
CA PHE A 44 -1.56 3.95 -8.72
C PHE A 44 -1.52 2.42 -8.72
N LEU A 45 -1.75 1.83 -7.54
CA LEU A 45 -1.68 0.38 -7.43
C LEU A 45 -2.81 -0.30 -8.21
N SER A 46 -3.96 0.35 -8.31
CA SER A 46 -5.07 -0.23 -9.06
C SER A 46 -4.79 -0.28 -10.55
N LYS A 47 -3.82 0.47 -11.02
CA LYS A 47 -3.41 0.42 -12.42
C LYS A 47 -2.35 -0.62 -12.68
N LEU A 48 -1.80 -1.21 -11.62
CA LEU A 48 -0.71 -2.15 -11.76
C LEU A 48 -1.13 -3.61 -11.64
N CYS A 49 -2.21 -3.89 -10.94
CA CYS A 49 -2.50 -5.29 -10.63
C CYS A 49 -3.98 -5.54 -10.44
N ASN A 50 -4.36 -6.79 -10.56
CA ASN A 50 -5.69 -7.24 -10.21
C ASN A 50 -5.80 -7.65 -8.76
N ILE A 51 -4.74 -8.22 -8.22
CA ILE A 51 -4.70 -8.65 -6.83
C ILE A 51 -3.62 -7.87 -6.11
N LEU A 52 -3.99 -7.30 -4.98
CA LEU A 52 -3.04 -6.53 -4.16
C LEU A 52 -2.94 -7.19 -2.80
N VAL A 53 -1.73 -7.55 -2.41
CA VAL A 53 -1.45 -8.01 -1.05
C VAL A 53 -0.68 -6.89 -0.39
N ILE A 54 -1.32 -6.18 0.51
CA ILE A 54 -0.72 -4.98 1.07
C ILE A 54 -0.75 -5.02 2.58
N GLU A 55 0.34 -4.59 3.18
CA GLU A 55 0.47 -4.55 4.62
C GLU A 55 0.23 -3.13 5.10
N PHE A 56 -0.68 -2.97 6.06
CA PHE A 56 -0.85 -1.68 6.70
C PHE A 56 -0.02 -1.63 7.97
N VAL A 57 0.78 -0.59 8.11
CA VAL A 57 1.67 -0.40 9.25
C VAL A 57 1.14 0.80 10.04
N PRO A 58 0.59 0.58 11.24
CA PRO A 58 -0.05 1.68 11.98
C PRO A 58 0.97 2.67 12.54
N LYS A 59 0.48 3.83 12.94
CA LYS A 59 1.35 4.87 13.47
C LYS A 59 2.09 4.41 14.72
N SER A 60 1.51 3.52 15.49
CA SER A 60 2.15 3.02 16.70
C SER A 60 3.35 2.12 16.41
N ASP A 61 3.50 1.67 15.19
CA ASP A 61 4.61 0.82 14.81
C ASP A 61 5.92 1.59 14.93
N SER A 62 6.97 0.91 15.39
CA SER A 62 8.24 1.56 15.63
C SER A 62 8.84 2.16 14.36
N GLN A 63 8.60 1.55 13.22
CA GLN A 63 9.11 2.08 11.96
C GLN A 63 8.43 3.41 11.62
N VAL A 64 7.13 3.50 11.85
CA VAL A 64 6.41 4.74 11.60
C VAL A 64 6.85 5.81 12.59
N GLN A 65 7.00 5.43 13.87
CA GLN A 65 7.46 6.38 14.87
C GLN A 65 8.84 6.92 14.52
N ARG A 66 9.69 6.10 13.96
CA ARG A 66 11.01 6.55 13.53
C ARG A 66 10.89 7.57 12.40
N LEU A 67 9.99 7.34 11.45
CA LEU A 67 9.79 8.29 10.37
C LEU A 67 9.26 9.61 10.89
N LEU A 68 8.36 9.56 11.87
CA LEU A 68 7.75 10.77 12.40
C LEU A 68 8.67 11.52 13.33
N SER A 69 9.71 10.89 13.86
CA SER A 69 10.57 11.51 14.85
C SER A 69 11.36 12.68 14.28
N THR A 70 11.58 12.72 12.97
CA THR A 70 12.38 13.76 12.35
C THR A 70 11.55 14.73 11.53
N ARG A 71 10.22 14.66 11.64
CA ARG A 71 9.36 15.55 10.87
C ARG A 71 8.11 15.86 11.67
N LEU A 72 7.48 16.97 11.29
CA LEU A 72 6.23 17.34 11.94
C LEU A 72 5.14 16.37 11.53
N ASP A 73 4.36 15.93 12.52
CA ASP A 73 3.29 14.99 12.24
C ASP A 73 2.08 15.74 11.70
N VAL A 74 1.99 15.79 10.39
CA VAL A 74 0.82 16.38 9.73
C VAL A 74 0.02 15.31 9.01
N TYR A 75 0.22 14.05 9.38
CA TYR A 75 -0.37 12.92 8.67
C TYR A 75 -1.60 12.40 9.41
N GLU A 76 -2.57 13.29 9.63
CA GLU A 76 -3.77 12.92 10.36
C GLU A 76 -4.56 11.85 9.66
N ASN A 77 -4.48 11.83 8.34
CA ASN A 77 -5.23 10.85 7.55
C ASN A 77 -4.54 9.51 7.46
N TYR A 78 -3.37 9.39 8.06
CA TYR A 78 -2.67 8.10 8.07
C TYR A 78 -3.22 7.26 9.21
N SER A 79 -4.30 6.57 8.96
CA SER A 79 -4.93 5.69 9.92
C SER A 79 -5.44 4.46 9.21
N GLN A 80 -5.62 3.40 9.99
CA GLN A 80 -6.13 2.16 9.42
C GLN A 80 -7.54 2.35 8.86
N GLU A 81 -8.36 3.09 9.58
CA GLU A 81 -9.73 3.33 9.13
C GLU A 81 -9.75 4.08 7.81
N ASN A 82 -8.95 5.12 7.70
CA ASN A 82 -8.92 5.89 6.47
C ASN A 82 -8.32 5.08 5.33
N PHE A 83 -7.32 4.28 5.64
CA PHE A 83 -6.74 3.39 4.64
C PHE A 83 -7.80 2.45 4.07
N GLU A 84 -8.58 1.83 4.95
CA GLU A 84 -9.61 0.91 4.50
C GLU A 84 -10.68 1.62 3.69
N ASN A 85 -11.08 2.81 4.13
CA ASN A 85 -12.10 3.56 3.40
C ASN A 85 -11.64 3.98 2.02
N VAL A 86 -10.44 4.51 1.92
CA VAL A 86 -9.95 5.02 0.64
C VAL A 86 -9.65 3.87 -0.31
N PHE A 87 -9.00 2.83 0.18
CA PHE A 87 -8.66 1.72 -0.71
C PHE A 87 -9.89 0.95 -1.17
N SER A 88 -10.98 1.01 -0.41
CA SER A 88 -12.23 0.36 -0.82
C SER A 88 -12.81 0.98 -2.08
N GLU A 89 -12.36 2.17 -2.45
CA GLU A 89 -12.81 2.78 -3.70
C GLU A 89 -12.15 2.14 -4.91
N TYR A 90 -11.01 1.52 -4.73
CA TYR A 90 -10.26 0.94 -5.83
C TYR A 90 -10.21 -0.57 -5.80
N PHE A 91 -10.35 -1.15 -4.62
CA PHE A 91 -10.21 -2.57 -4.42
C PHE A 91 -11.33 -3.11 -3.55
N GLU A 92 -11.65 -4.37 -3.77
CA GLU A 92 -12.59 -5.10 -2.93
C GLU A 92 -11.79 -5.96 -1.97
N LEU A 93 -12.11 -5.90 -0.68
CA LEU A 93 -11.41 -6.71 0.31
C LEU A 93 -11.80 -8.17 0.15
N VAL A 94 -10.80 -9.02 -0.02
CA VAL A 94 -11.02 -10.46 -0.10
C VAL A 94 -10.80 -11.09 1.26
N ASP A 95 -9.71 -10.71 1.92
CA ASP A 95 -9.36 -11.30 3.21
C ASP A 95 -8.37 -10.38 3.90
N ASP A 96 -8.26 -10.54 5.21
CA ASP A 96 -7.25 -9.80 5.97
C ASP A 96 -6.87 -10.64 7.16
N PHE A 97 -5.68 -10.40 7.68
CA PHE A 97 -5.24 -11.09 8.86
C PHE A 97 -4.14 -10.32 9.57
N SER A 98 -4.09 -10.48 10.88
CA SER A 98 -3.10 -9.82 11.72
C SER A 98 -1.83 -10.63 11.76
N ILE A 99 -0.72 -9.93 11.97
CA ILE A 99 0.58 -10.57 12.12
C ILE A 99 0.83 -10.73 13.61
N ASN A 100 1.28 -11.90 14.01
CA ASN A 100 1.53 -12.20 15.42
C ASN A 100 2.51 -11.19 16.02
N ASP A 101 2.21 -10.77 17.25
CA ASP A 101 3.09 -9.89 18.01
C ASP A 101 3.33 -8.57 17.30
N SER A 102 2.36 -8.13 16.51
CA SER A 102 2.49 -6.89 15.77
C SER A 102 1.11 -6.29 15.59
N GLU A 103 1.08 -4.97 15.42
CA GLU A 103 -0.17 -4.29 15.09
C GLU A 103 -0.36 -4.15 13.60
N ARG A 104 0.57 -4.69 12.83
CA ARG A 104 0.47 -4.66 11.37
C ARG A 104 -0.57 -5.65 10.90
N LYS A 105 -1.17 -5.34 9.77
CA LYS A 105 -2.22 -6.18 9.22
C LYS A 105 -2.03 -6.31 7.73
N ILE A 106 -2.25 -7.50 7.22
CA ILE A 106 -2.12 -7.77 5.80
C ILE A 106 -3.51 -7.89 5.21
N TYR A 107 -3.70 -7.21 4.09
CA TYR A 107 -4.95 -7.23 3.35
C TYR A 107 -4.73 -7.87 1.99
N ILE A 108 -5.68 -8.71 1.61
CA ILE A 108 -5.71 -9.27 0.25
C ILE A 108 -6.89 -8.64 -0.44
N MET A 109 -6.63 -7.93 -1.52
CA MET A 109 -7.65 -7.12 -2.18
C MET A 109 -7.70 -7.44 -3.66
N LYS A 110 -8.87 -7.27 -4.23
CA LYS A 110 -9.11 -7.51 -5.65
C LYS A 110 -9.50 -6.20 -6.31
N ASN A 111 -8.91 -5.93 -7.45
CA ASN A 111 -9.18 -4.71 -8.20
C ASN A 111 -10.62 -4.68 -8.66
N LYS A 112 -11.30 -3.57 -8.38
CA LYS A 112 -12.70 -3.44 -8.75
C LYS A 112 -12.88 -3.26 -10.25
N THR A 113 -11.89 -2.66 -10.91
CA THR A 113 -12.03 -2.35 -12.33
C THR A 113 -11.62 -3.50 -13.23
N GLN A 114 -10.89 -4.48 -12.67
CA GLN A 114 -10.45 -5.63 -13.45
C GLN A 114 -9.76 -5.22 -14.73
N ILE A 115 -8.65 -4.52 -14.55
CA ILE A 115 -7.93 -3.97 -15.69
C ILE A 115 -7.39 -5.04 -16.65
N PHE A 116 -7.41 -6.31 -16.23
CA PHE A 116 -6.96 -7.40 -17.09
C PHE A 116 -8.13 -8.22 -17.62
N SER A 117 -9.25 -7.63 -17.70
CA SER A 117 -10.36 -8.41 -18.20
C SER A 117 -10.06 -8.81 -19.64
N LYS A 118 -10.62 -9.85 -20.05
CA LYS A 118 -10.39 -10.24 -21.33
C LYS A 118 -11.41 -10.83 -21.90
#